data_0972e7ddfb715173fc35d42065c3318b
#
_entry.id   0972e7ddfb715173fc35d42065c3318b
#
_cell.length_a   1.000
_cell.length_b   1.000
_cell.length_c   1.000
_cell.angle_alpha   90.00
_cell.angle_beta   90.00
_cell.angle_gamma   90.00
#
_symmetry.space_group_name_H-M   'P 1'
#
loop_
_entity.id
_entity.type
_entity.pdbx_description
1 polymer ?
#
loop_
_entity_poly.entity_id
_entity_poly.type
_entity_poly.pdbx_seq_one_letter_code
_entity_poly.pdbx_strand_id
1 'polypeptide(L)'
;MADVPHAYPPHMPDGRVADLRRHLDSLKLRISNINAFTFFAIGDTLHPSWIENDPALREQRIRHTENCIRMAAALGAKTISLEPGGPVEALAREDALSLYQAGLMRVLPLAQQFNMMLLVEPEPRLLIETTDQCVEFLQRVNHPNLRMNCDLGHLYCVGEDPAESFGKCHPWVSHVHLEDIASSRVHHHLIPGRGAMDWASIFAAFKQVDYKGWATVELYPYETTAREAADEAFAFLQRYM
;
A
#
# COMPACT_ATOMS: atom_id res chain seq x y z
N MET A 1 14.14 -18.10 -5.14
CA MET A 1 13.02 -17.82 -6.06
C MET A 1 12.01 -17.08 -5.19
N ALA A 2 11.74 -15.82 -5.47
CA ALA A 2 10.61 -15.18 -4.84
C ALA A 2 9.36 -15.97 -5.23
N ASP A 3 8.71 -16.56 -4.25
CA ASP A 3 7.52 -17.34 -4.52
C ASP A 3 6.43 -16.42 -5.08
N VAL A 4 5.65 -16.96 -5.97
CA VAL A 4 4.52 -16.26 -6.59
C VAL A 4 3.62 -15.69 -5.49
N PRO A 5 3.20 -14.42 -5.57
CA PRO A 5 2.28 -13.83 -4.60
C PRO A 5 1.10 -14.76 -4.29
N HIS A 6 0.70 -14.88 -3.04
CA HIS A 6 -0.32 -15.82 -2.59
C HIS A 6 -1.65 -15.68 -3.34
N ALA A 7 -1.94 -14.50 -3.85
CA ALA A 7 -3.20 -14.17 -4.53
C ALA A 7 -2.95 -13.33 -5.81
N TYR A 8 -2.04 -13.78 -6.67
CA TYR A 8 -1.83 -13.14 -7.97
C TYR A 8 -2.98 -13.48 -8.92
N PRO A 9 -3.76 -12.48 -9.44
CA PRO A 9 -5.02 -12.74 -10.14
C PRO A 9 -4.94 -13.76 -11.27
N PRO A 10 -3.94 -13.76 -12.17
CA PRO A 10 -3.85 -14.76 -13.23
C PRO A 10 -3.68 -16.20 -12.72
N HIS A 11 -3.21 -16.39 -11.49
CA HIS A 11 -3.02 -17.70 -10.87
C HIS A 11 -4.17 -18.08 -9.91
N MET A 12 -5.22 -17.26 -9.86
CA MET A 12 -6.36 -17.40 -8.96
C MET A 12 -7.66 -17.59 -9.75
N PRO A 13 -7.93 -18.80 -10.31
CA PRO A 13 -9.22 -19.08 -10.89
C PRO A 13 -10.34 -18.96 -9.83
N ASP A 14 -11.57 -18.68 -10.28
CA ASP A 14 -12.71 -18.37 -9.40
C ASP A 14 -12.91 -19.41 -8.28
N GLY A 15 -12.73 -20.69 -8.59
CA GLY A 15 -12.81 -21.76 -7.60
C GLY A 15 -11.81 -21.60 -6.46
N ARG A 16 -10.56 -21.24 -6.77
CA ARG A 16 -9.51 -21.02 -5.76
C ARG A 16 -9.78 -19.76 -4.93
N VAL A 17 -10.29 -18.70 -5.54
CA VAL A 17 -10.71 -17.48 -4.81
C VAL A 17 -11.81 -17.82 -3.82
N ALA A 18 -12.83 -18.59 -4.25
CA ALA A 18 -13.91 -19.01 -3.37
C ALA A 18 -13.43 -19.92 -2.23
N ASP A 19 -12.48 -20.84 -2.51
CA ASP A 19 -11.88 -21.69 -1.49
C ASP A 19 -11.12 -20.89 -0.44
N LEU A 20 -10.30 -19.95 -0.89
CA LEU A 20 -9.55 -19.05 0.00
C LEU A 20 -10.51 -18.22 0.87
N ARG A 21 -11.57 -17.67 0.27
CA ARG A 21 -12.58 -16.93 1.02
C ARG A 21 -13.20 -17.80 2.12
N ARG A 22 -13.66 -19.02 1.79
CA ARG A 22 -14.24 -19.94 2.79
C ARG A 22 -13.24 -20.30 3.91
N HIS A 23 -11.96 -20.47 3.54
CA HIS A 23 -10.93 -20.77 4.52
C HIS A 23 -10.74 -19.59 5.49
N LEU A 24 -10.61 -18.37 5.00
CA LEU A 24 -10.50 -17.18 5.85
C LEU A 24 -11.73 -17.00 6.76
N ASP A 25 -12.94 -17.21 6.22
CA ASP A 25 -14.17 -17.14 7.00
C ASP A 25 -14.20 -18.20 8.12
N SER A 26 -13.72 -19.42 7.83
CA SER A 26 -13.64 -20.49 8.83
C SER A 26 -12.70 -20.16 9.99
N LEU A 27 -11.65 -19.37 9.71
CA LEU A 27 -10.68 -18.88 10.69
C LEU A 27 -11.13 -17.56 11.35
N LYS A 28 -12.27 -16.99 10.93
CA LYS A 28 -12.75 -15.64 11.32
C LYS A 28 -11.75 -14.53 11.03
N LEU A 29 -10.93 -14.71 9.99
CA LEU A 29 -9.97 -13.71 9.53
C LEU A 29 -10.61 -12.78 8.51
N ARG A 30 -10.23 -11.52 8.56
CA ARG A 30 -10.61 -10.49 7.59
C ARG A 30 -9.38 -9.98 6.87
N ILE A 31 -9.53 -9.60 5.61
CA ILE A 31 -8.48 -8.96 4.84
C ILE A 31 -8.56 -7.46 5.09
N SER A 32 -7.51 -6.88 5.65
CA SER A 32 -7.39 -5.44 5.88
C SER A 32 -7.15 -4.68 4.58
N ASN A 33 -6.28 -5.21 3.72
CA ASN A 33 -5.87 -4.62 2.45
C ASN A 33 -5.36 -5.70 1.49
N ILE A 34 -5.41 -5.43 0.20
CA ILE A 34 -4.71 -6.20 -0.84
C ILE A 34 -3.61 -5.32 -1.41
N ASN A 35 -2.38 -5.78 -1.37
CA ASN A 35 -1.28 -5.12 -2.06
C ASN A 35 -1.33 -5.46 -3.56
N ALA A 36 -1.69 -4.46 -4.39
CA ALA A 36 -1.66 -4.55 -5.85
C ALA A 36 -0.47 -3.76 -6.44
N PHE A 37 0.47 -3.37 -5.60
CA PHE A 37 1.66 -2.61 -5.96
C PHE A 37 2.57 -3.42 -6.87
N THR A 38 2.91 -4.63 -6.46
CA THR A 38 3.95 -5.44 -7.08
C THR A 38 3.47 -6.26 -8.27
N PHE A 39 4.38 -6.48 -9.20
CA PHE A 39 4.14 -7.21 -10.45
C PHE A 39 5.10 -8.41 -10.62
N PHE A 40 5.56 -8.98 -9.51
CA PHE A 40 6.60 -10.02 -9.46
C PHE A 40 6.42 -11.19 -10.42
N ALA A 41 5.18 -11.56 -10.73
CA ALA A 41 4.94 -12.72 -11.58
C ALA A 41 5.26 -12.49 -13.06
N ILE A 42 5.32 -11.23 -13.51
CA ILE A 42 5.50 -10.86 -14.91
C ILE A 42 6.51 -9.73 -15.15
N GLY A 43 7.03 -9.12 -14.12
CA GLY A 43 7.98 -8.01 -14.18
C GLY A 43 8.85 -7.95 -12.93
N ASP A 44 9.44 -6.81 -12.70
CA ASP A 44 10.05 -6.49 -11.43
C ASP A 44 9.03 -5.82 -10.46
N THR A 45 9.49 -5.35 -9.32
CA THR A 45 8.62 -4.72 -8.31
C THR A 45 7.90 -3.48 -8.84
N LEU A 46 8.53 -2.70 -9.70
CA LEU A 46 8.09 -1.37 -10.10
C LEU A 46 7.52 -1.32 -11.53
N HIS A 47 7.96 -2.23 -12.41
CA HIS A 47 7.60 -2.24 -13.82
C HIS A 47 6.75 -3.46 -14.20
N PRO A 48 5.76 -3.30 -15.09
CA PRO A 48 5.32 -2.03 -15.66
C PRO A 48 4.61 -1.14 -14.64
N SER A 49 4.91 0.16 -14.66
CA SER A 49 4.33 1.18 -13.80
C SER A 49 3.16 1.91 -14.48
N TRP A 50 2.52 2.84 -13.75
CA TRP A 50 1.48 3.71 -14.30
C TRP A 50 2.01 4.75 -15.30
N ILE A 51 3.30 5.05 -15.26
CA ILE A 51 3.93 6.15 -15.99
C ILE A 51 4.91 5.67 -17.06
N GLU A 52 4.84 4.39 -17.47
CA GLU A 52 5.65 3.88 -18.57
C GLU A 52 5.53 4.74 -19.83
N ASN A 53 6.63 4.90 -20.56
CA ASN A 53 6.59 5.58 -21.85
C ASN A 53 5.74 4.81 -22.87
N ASP A 54 5.81 3.49 -22.85
CA ASP A 54 5.00 2.62 -23.72
C ASP A 54 3.55 2.52 -23.21
N PRO A 55 2.55 2.97 -23.99
CA PRO A 55 1.15 2.82 -23.65
C PRO A 55 0.72 1.36 -23.40
N ALA A 56 1.35 0.40 -24.06
CA ALA A 56 1.01 -1.02 -23.90
C ALA A 56 1.41 -1.53 -22.50
N LEU A 57 2.52 -1.04 -21.95
CA LEU A 57 2.94 -1.36 -20.59
C LEU A 57 2.01 -0.71 -19.54
N ARG A 58 1.62 0.55 -19.74
CA ARG A 58 0.59 1.19 -18.89
C ARG A 58 -0.73 0.42 -18.92
N GLU A 59 -1.12 -0.10 -20.06
CA GLU A 59 -2.33 -0.93 -20.19
C GLU A 59 -2.22 -2.24 -19.40
N GLN A 60 -1.04 -2.83 -19.28
CA GLN A 60 -0.81 -4.00 -18.43
C GLN A 60 -1.03 -3.65 -16.95
N ARG A 61 -0.51 -2.50 -16.48
CA ARG A 61 -0.72 -2.01 -15.11
C ARG A 61 -2.21 -1.78 -14.81
N ILE A 62 -2.93 -1.14 -15.73
CA ILE A 62 -4.36 -0.90 -15.61
C ILE A 62 -5.12 -2.22 -15.48
N ARG A 63 -4.89 -3.17 -16.39
CA ARG A 63 -5.54 -4.49 -16.35
C ARG A 63 -5.21 -5.28 -15.09
N HIS A 64 -3.97 -5.22 -14.62
CA HIS A 64 -3.60 -5.84 -13.36
C HIS A 64 -4.43 -5.27 -12.20
N THR A 65 -4.52 -3.95 -12.10
CA THR A 65 -5.32 -3.29 -11.06
C THR A 65 -6.80 -3.64 -11.15
N GLU A 66 -7.39 -3.67 -12.35
CA GLU A 66 -8.77 -4.12 -12.55
C GLU A 66 -9.00 -5.55 -12.06
N ASN A 67 -8.05 -6.45 -12.36
CA ASN A 67 -8.12 -7.85 -11.91
C ASN A 67 -7.98 -7.94 -10.38
N CYS A 68 -7.11 -7.15 -9.78
CA CYS A 68 -6.98 -7.06 -8.33
C CYS A 68 -8.25 -6.54 -7.67
N ILE A 69 -8.92 -5.53 -8.25
CA ILE A 69 -10.21 -5.02 -7.75
C ILE A 69 -11.26 -6.14 -7.73
N ARG A 70 -11.40 -6.89 -8.82
CA ARG A 70 -12.38 -7.99 -8.92
C ARG A 70 -12.08 -9.10 -7.91
N MET A 71 -10.82 -9.51 -7.81
CA MET A 71 -10.40 -10.54 -6.87
C MET A 71 -10.56 -10.08 -5.41
N ALA A 72 -10.15 -8.85 -5.10
CA ALA A 72 -10.31 -8.27 -3.76
C ALA A 72 -11.78 -8.23 -3.34
N ALA A 73 -12.68 -7.84 -4.25
CA ALA A 73 -14.11 -7.85 -4.00
C ALA A 73 -14.63 -9.28 -3.71
N ALA A 74 -14.21 -10.27 -4.48
CA ALA A 74 -14.56 -11.67 -4.27
C ALA A 74 -14.02 -12.22 -2.94
N LEU A 75 -12.85 -11.79 -2.51
CA LEU A 75 -12.25 -12.12 -1.23
C LEU A 75 -12.85 -11.33 -0.05
N GLY A 76 -13.63 -10.28 -0.31
CA GLY A 76 -14.27 -9.45 0.71
C GLY A 76 -13.39 -8.34 1.28
N ALA A 77 -12.24 -8.07 0.67
CA ALA A 77 -11.43 -6.91 0.98
C ALA A 77 -12.17 -5.61 0.59
N LYS A 78 -11.78 -4.50 1.23
CA LYS A 78 -12.39 -3.18 0.98
C LYS A 78 -11.37 -2.16 0.48
N THR A 79 -10.11 -2.47 0.58
CA THR A 79 -9.01 -1.58 0.19
C THR A 79 -7.97 -2.33 -0.64
N ILE A 80 -7.33 -1.61 -1.55
CA ILE A 80 -6.22 -2.06 -2.38
C ILE A 80 -5.16 -0.97 -2.38
N SER A 81 -3.93 -1.26 -1.95
CA SER A 81 -2.80 -0.34 -2.11
C SER A 81 -2.19 -0.45 -3.52
N LEU A 82 -1.76 0.68 -4.02
CA LEU A 82 -1.24 0.88 -5.37
C LEU A 82 0.13 1.55 -5.32
N GLU A 83 0.98 1.16 -6.26
CA GLU A 83 2.21 1.87 -6.57
C GLU A 83 1.90 3.35 -6.90
N PRO A 84 2.72 4.31 -6.37
CA PRO A 84 2.43 5.74 -6.48
C PRO A 84 2.94 6.38 -7.78
N GLY A 85 3.05 5.63 -8.86
CA GLY A 85 3.79 5.97 -10.08
C GLY A 85 5.26 5.55 -9.94
N GLY A 86 5.81 4.89 -10.95
CA GLY A 86 7.16 4.35 -10.90
C GLY A 86 8.26 5.42 -10.80
N PRO A 87 9.53 5.01 -10.89
CA PRO A 87 10.64 5.96 -10.95
C PRO A 87 10.43 6.96 -12.09
N VAL A 88 10.63 8.24 -11.80
CA VAL A 88 10.56 9.29 -12.83
C VAL A 88 11.92 9.35 -13.51
N GLU A 89 12.05 8.70 -14.66
CA GLU A 89 13.33 8.63 -15.39
C GLU A 89 13.52 9.86 -16.30
N ALA A 90 12.83 9.86 -17.45
CA ALA A 90 12.98 10.87 -18.49
C ALA A 90 11.77 11.80 -18.66
N LEU A 91 10.69 11.55 -17.91
CA LEU A 91 9.47 12.35 -17.97
C LEU A 91 9.58 13.62 -17.12
N ALA A 92 8.99 14.71 -17.59
CA ALA A 92 8.72 15.83 -16.68
C ALA A 92 7.72 15.36 -15.60
N ARG A 93 7.91 15.81 -14.35
CA ARG A 93 7.07 15.40 -13.22
C ARG A 93 5.58 15.61 -13.49
N GLU A 94 5.22 16.74 -14.10
CA GLU A 94 3.82 17.05 -14.40
C GLU A 94 3.21 16.12 -15.46
N ASP A 95 4.00 15.69 -16.44
CA ASP A 95 3.57 14.71 -17.43
C ASP A 95 3.37 13.33 -16.78
N ALA A 96 4.28 12.94 -15.88
CA ALA A 96 4.17 11.71 -15.11
C ALA A 96 2.91 11.71 -14.20
N LEU A 97 2.62 12.81 -13.50
CA LEU A 97 1.40 12.98 -12.71
C LEU A 97 0.14 12.89 -13.58
N SER A 98 0.18 13.46 -14.79
CA SER A 98 -0.93 13.39 -15.74
C SER A 98 -1.18 11.98 -16.26
N LEU A 99 -0.13 11.22 -16.56
CA LEU A 99 -0.23 9.80 -16.95
C LEU A 99 -0.80 8.96 -15.81
N TYR A 100 -0.32 9.16 -14.58
CA TYR A 100 -0.81 8.43 -13.41
C TYR A 100 -2.30 8.73 -13.16
N GLN A 101 -2.69 10.01 -13.16
CA GLN A 101 -4.09 10.42 -13.06
C GLN A 101 -4.95 9.77 -14.14
N ALA A 102 -4.51 9.80 -15.40
CA ALA A 102 -5.24 9.20 -16.51
C ALA A 102 -5.45 7.69 -16.33
N GLY A 103 -4.43 6.96 -15.85
CA GLY A 103 -4.52 5.56 -15.52
C GLY A 103 -5.52 5.28 -14.40
N LEU A 104 -5.46 6.04 -13.29
CA LEU A 104 -6.40 5.90 -12.17
C LEU A 104 -7.85 6.18 -12.58
N MET A 105 -8.09 7.21 -13.39
CA MET A 105 -9.43 7.54 -13.87
C MET A 105 -10.07 6.42 -14.69
N ARG A 106 -9.30 5.48 -15.23
CA ARG A 106 -9.81 4.31 -15.94
C ARG A 106 -10.28 3.21 -14.99
N VAL A 107 -9.62 3.03 -13.83
CA VAL A 107 -9.93 1.95 -12.87
C VAL A 107 -10.88 2.39 -11.76
N LEU A 108 -10.97 3.67 -11.45
CA LEU A 108 -11.83 4.21 -10.38
C LEU A 108 -13.33 3.91 -10.57
N PRO A 109 -13.92 3.94 -11.78
CA PRO A 109 -15.32 3.53 -11.97
C PRO A 109 -15.56 2.07 -11.53
N LEU A 110 -14.62 1.18 -11.82
CA LEU A 110 -14.69 -0.22 -11.39
C LEU A 110 -14.56 -0.34 -9.86
N ALA A 111 -13.63 0.41 -9.25
CA ALA A 111 -13.50 0.47 -7.80
C ALA A 111 -14.80 0.95 -7.14
N GLN A 112 -15.43 1.99 -7.68
CA GLN A 112 -16.70 2.50 -7.20
C GLN A 112 -17.83 1.44 -7.32
N GLN A 113 -17.90 0.73 -8.43
CA GLN A 113 -18.88 -0.36 -8.64
C GLN A 113 -18.78 -1.43 -7.56
N PHE A 114 -17.58 -1.78 -7.12
CA PHE A 114 -17.33 -2.78 -6.08
C PHE A 114 -17.26 -2.19 -4.65
N ASN A 115 -17.52 -0.90 -4.50
CA ASN A 115 -17.32 -0.19 -3.21
C ASN A 115 -15.93 -0.44 -2.62
N MET A 116 -14.91 -0.37 -3.49
CA MET A 116 -13.52 -0.58 -3.18
C MET A 116 -12.81 0.76 -3.05
N MET A 117 -11.95 0.90 -2.05
CA MET A 117 -11.06 2.05 -1.90
C MET A 117 -9.71 1.72 -2.51
N LEU A 118 -9.25 2.52 -3.46
CA LEU A 118 -7.89 2.47 -3.98
C LEU A 118 -7.01 3.40 -3.13
N LEU A 119 -5.84 2.92 -2.74
CA LEU A 119 -4.95 3.62 -1.84
C LEU A 119 -3.62 3.89 -2.54
N VAL A 120 -3.30 5.16 -2.76
CA VAL A 120 -1.96 5.56 -3.18
C VAL A 120 -1.03 5.43 -1.97
N GLU A 121 0.08 4.75 -2.15
CA GLU A 121 1.08 4.54 -1.11
C GLU A 121 2.34 5.34 -1.44
N PRO A 122 2.60 6.47 -0.78
CA PRO A 122 3.85 7.21 -0.97
C PRO A 122 5.06 6.32 -0.75
N GLU A 123 6.00 6.31 -1.69
CA GLU A 123 7.14 5.40 -1.69
C GLU A 123 8.43 6.16 -2.00
N PRO A 124 9.50 6.00 -1.18
CA PRO A 124 10.78 6.66 -1.43
C PRO A 124 11.31 6.43 -2.85
N ARG A 125 11.71 7.50 -3.52
CA ARG A 125 12.29 7.53 -4.89
C ARG A 125 11.31 7.22 -6.03
N LEU A 126 9.99 7.17 -5.76
CA LEU A 126 8.97 7.09 -6.80
C LEU A 126 8.35 8.47 -7.09
N LEU A 127 7.32 8.53 -7.93
CA LEU A 127 6.69 9.79 -8.36
C LEU A 127 6.09 10.57 -7.18
N ILE A 128 5.49 9.87 -6.22
CA ILE A 128 4.92 10.43 -5.00
C ILE A 128 5.64 9.80 -3.81
N GLU A 129 6.44 10.60 -3.10
CA GLU A 129 7.29 10.14 -2.01
C GLU A 129 6.82 10.64 -0.63
N THR A 130 6.18 11.82 -0.58
CA THR A 130 5.82 12.47 0.69
C THR A 130 4.31 12.54 0.90
N THR A 131 3.90 12.75 2.15
CA THR A 131 2.48 12.93 2.48
C THR A 131 1.88 14.13 1.80
N ASP A 132 2.58 15.26 1.73
CA ASP A 132 2.09 16.48 1.07
C ASP A 132 1.87 16.24 -0.43
N GLN A 133 2.84 15.61 -1.11
CA GLN A 133 2.69 15.24 -2.53
C GLN A 133 1.48 14.33 -2.77
N CYS A 134 1.27 13.37 -1.86
CA CYS A 134 0.13 12.46 -1.96
C CYS A 134 -1.19 13.21 -1.78
N VAL A 135 -1.30 14.04 -0.75
CA VAL A 135 -2.52 14.84 -0.50
C VAL A 135 -2.83 15.76 -1.70
N GLU A 136 -1.83 16.46 -2.23
CA GLU A 136 -1.99 17.29 -3.44
C GLU A 136 -2.50 16.45 -4.62
N PHE A 137 -1.93 15.27 -4.83
CA PHE A 137 -2.37 14.38 -5.91
C PHE A 137 -3.79 13.84 -5.70
N LEU A 138 -4.15 13.45 -4.47
CA LEU A 138 -5.52 13.02 -4.15
C LEU A 138 -6.53 14.14 -4.37
N GLN A 139 -6.19 15.38 -4.02
CA GLN A 139 -7.01 16.57 -4.29
C GLN A 139 -7.13 16.84 -5.78
N ARG A 140 -6.06 16.68 -6.55
CA ARG A 140 -6.06 16.80 -8.01
C ARG A 140 -6.99 15.80 -8.68
N VAL A 141 -6.94 14.52 -8.28
CA VAL A 141 -7.82 13.47 -8.81
C VAL A 141 -9.26 13.66 -8.32
N ASN A 142 -9.44 14.08 -7.07
CA ASN A 142 -10.71 14.40 -6.41
C ASN A 142 -11.77 13.31 -6.59
N HIS A 143 -11.46 12.06 -6.23
CA HIS A 143 -12.40 10.95 -6.35
C HIS A 143 -12.69 10.31 -4.98
N PRO A 144 -13.96 10.00 -4.64
CA PRO A 144 -14.34 9.47 -3.32
C PRO A 144 -13.72 8.11 -3.01
N ASN A 145 -13.42 7.30 -4.03
CA ASN A 145 -12.80 5.97 -3.88
C ASN A 145 -11.27 5.99 -3.99
N LEU A 146 -10.62 7.16 -3.85
CA LEU A 146 -9.18 7.27 -3.82
C LEU A 146 -8.71 7.88 -2.50
N ARG A 147 -7.81 7.18 -1.80
CA ARG A 147 -7.28 7.57 -0.49
C ARG A 147 -5.78 7.24 -0.42
N MET A 148 -5.21 7.33 0.77
CA MET A 148 -3.80 7.04 1.05
C MET A 148 -3.68 5.74 1.85
N ASN A 149 -2.72 4.88 1.47
CA ASN A 149 -2.07 3.95 2.37
C ASN A 149 -0.87 4.67 2.99
N CYS A 150 -0.89 4.88 4.29
CA CYS A 150 0.15 5.63 4.99
C CYS A 150 1.16 4.64 5.56
N ASP A 151 2.26 4.44 4.83
CA ASP A 151 3.39 3.67 5.33
C ASP A 151 4.30 4.56 6.17
N LEU A 152 4.38 4.28 7.48
CA LEU A 152 5.08 5.16 8.42
C LEU A 152 6.60 5.08 8.28
N GLY A 153 7.14 3.94 7.87
CA GLY A 153 8.56 3.79 7.60
C GLY A 153 8.98 4.57 6.36
N HIS A 154 8.14 4.59 5.31
CA HIS A 154 8.39 5.41 4.13
C HIS A 154 8.48 6.90 4.48
N LEU A 155 7.56 7.39 5.34
CA LEU A 155 7.62 8.77 5.81
C LEU A 155 8.94 9.05 6.53
N TYR A 156 9.36 8.15 7.41
CA TYR A 156 10.63 8.29 8.10
C TYR A 156 11.82 8.27 7.13
N CYS A 157 11.80 7.42 6.11
CA CYS A 157 12.86 7.34 5.08
C CYS A 157 13.06 8.66 4.33
N VAL A 158 11.96 9.35 3.97
CA VAL A 158 12.02 10.64 3.23
C VAL A 158 12.24 11.85 4.12
N GLY A 159 12.44 11.65 5.41
CA GLY A 159 12.78 12.73 6.35
C GLY A 159 11.62 13.36 7.07
N GLU A 160 10.40 12.87 6.86
CA GLU A 160 9.22 13.30 7.61
C GLU A 160 9.26 12.74 9.05
N ASP A 161 8.56 13.41 9.96
CA ASP A 161 8.20 12.83 11.27
C ASP A 161 6.89 12.06 11.10
N PRO A 162 6.89 10.72 11.33
CA PRO A 162 5.71 9.91 11.06
C PRO A 162 4.47 10.31 11.90
N ALA A 163 4.66 10.73 13.15
CA ALA A 163 3.56 11.13 14.02
C ALA A 163 2.95 12.45 13.57
N GLU A 164 3.79 13.46 13.27
CA GLU A 164 3.35 14.76 12.79
C GLU A 164 2.67 14.65 11.42
N SER A 165 3.30 13.94 10.48
CA SER A 165 2.78 13.77 9.12
C SER A 165 1.47 12.99 9.11
N PHE A 166 1.36 11.90 9.89
CA PHE A 166 0.10 11.18 10.05
C PHE A 166 -0.99 12.09 10.61
N GLY A 167 -0.70 12.89 11.63
CA GLY A 167 -1.65 13.85 12.20
C GLY A 167 -2.20 14.85 11.17
N LYS A 168 -1.39 15.24 10.17
CA LYS A 168 -1.79 16.14 9.09
C LYS A 168 -2.58 15.43 7.98
N CYS A 169 -2.11 14.26 7.54
CA CYS A 169 -2.68 13.56 6.39
C CYS A 169 -3.83 12.61 6.75
N HIS A 170 -4.12 12.35 8.05
CA HIS A 170 -5.09 11.33 8.47
C HIS A 170 -6.48 11.42 7.82
N PRO A 171 -7.03 12.60 7.42
CA PRO A 171 -8.34 12.64 6.74
C PRO A 171 -8.35 11.91 5.39
N TRP A 172 -7.15 11.70 4.82
CA TRP A 172 -6.96 11.01 3.54
C TRP A 172 -6.56 9.54 3.71
N VAL A 173 -6.24 9.10 4.94
CA VAL A 173 -5.73 7.76 5.23
C VAL A 173 -6.87 6.78 5.42
N SER A 174 -6.77 5.61 4.78
CA SER A 174 -7.69 4.49 4.97
C SER A 174 -7.01 3.20 5.42
N HIS A 175 -5.69 3.15 5.36
CA HIS A 175 -4.86 2.03 5.84
C HIS A 175 -3.50 2.55 6.23
N VAL A 176 -2.83 1.85 7.15
CA VAL A 176 -1.49 2.20 7.64
C VAL A 176 -0.60 0.96 7.58
N HIS A 177 0.64 1.11 7.10
CA HIS A 177 1.68 0.12 7.32
C HIS A 177 2.57 0.50 8.52
N LEU A 178 2.97 -0.53 9.25
CA LEU A 178 3.80 -0.44 10.45
C LEU A 178 5.04 -1.33 10.26
N GLU A 179 6.18 -0.72 10.22
CA GLU A 179 7.51 -1.31 10.27
C GLU A 179 8.43 -0.34 10.97
N ASP A 180 9.61 -0.76 11.36
CA ASP A 180 10.62 0.15 11.89
C ASP A 180 11.72 0.38 10.85
N ILE A 181 12.39 1.52 10.96
CA ILE A 181 13.48 1.90 10.07
C ILE A 181 14.68 2.31 10.93
N ALA A 182 15.88 1.91 10.50
CA ALA A 182 17.11 2.30 11.16
C ALA A 182 17.33 3.83 11.10
N SER A 183 18.13 4.36 12.04
CA SER A 183 18.46 5.80 12.07
C SER A 183 19.16 6.32 10.82
N SER A 184 19.70 5.43 9.98
CA SER A 184 20.25 5.75 8.66
C SER A 184 19.21 6.16 7.63
N ARG A 185 17.91 5.94 7.91
CA ARG A 185 16.78 6.21 6.99
C ARG A 185 16.86 5.46 5.66
N VAL A 186 17.67 4.41 5.60
CA VAL A 186 17.67 3.52 4.43
C VAL A 186 16.39 2.71 4.44
N HIS A 187 15.69 2.69 3.30
CA HIS A 187 14.46 1.94 3.13
C HIS A 187 14.75 0.44 3.23
N HIS A 188 14.60 -0.08 4.43
CA HIS A 188 14.73 -1.49 4.79
C HIS A 188 13.89 -1.74 6.05
N HIS A 189 12.84 -2.52 5.92
CA HIS A 189 11.87 -2.75 6.97
C HIS A 189 12.48 -3.59 8.10
N LEU A 190 12.39 -3.06 9.31
CA LEU A 190 12.77 -3.75 10.54
C LEU A 190 11.52 -4.08 11.35
N ILE A 191 11.61 -5.11 12.18
CA ILE A 191 10.56 -5.40 13.16
C ILE A 191 10.37 -4.18 14.07
N PRO A 192 9.14 -3.73 14.34
CA PRO A 192 8.86 -2.64 15.28
C PRO A 192 9.60 -2.78 16.61
N GLY A 193 10.34 -1.74 16.98
CA GLY A 193 11.23 -1.70 18.15
C GLY A 193 12.69 -2.04 17.86
N ARG A 194 13.04 -2.42 16.63
CA ARG A 194 14.43 -2.68 16.21
C ARG A 194 15.06 -1.51 15.46
N GLY A 195 14.33 -0.47 15.18
CA GLY A 195 14.78 0.73 14.46
C GLY A 195 14.89 1.95 15.36
N ALA A 196 14.61 3.11 14.79
CA ALA A 196 14.77 4.41 15.43
C ALA A 196 13.49 5.27 15.41
N MET A 197 12.34 4.70 15.03
CA MET A 197 11.08 5.43 14.99
C MET A 197 10.51 5.63 16.40
N ASP A 198 9.88 6.79 16.65
CA ASP A 198 9.23 7.09 17.93
C ASP A 198 7.82 6.54 17.99
N TRP A 199 7.70 5.29 18.42
CA TRP A 199 6.43 4.58 18.55
C TRP A 199 5.46 5.21 19.55
N ALA A 200 5.98 5.85 20.59
CA ALA A 200 5.13 6.52 21.58
C ALA A 200 4.39 7.71 20.94
N SER A 201 5.12 8.54 20.18
CA SER A 201 4.54 9.69 19.46
C SER A 201 3.59 9.23 18.34
N ILE A 202 3.92 8.14 17.59
CA ILE A 202 3.07 7.58 16.56
C ILE A 202 1.71 7.16 17.14
N PHE A 203 1.71 6.36 18.21
CA PHE A 203 0.45 5.92 18.83
C PHE A 203 -0.29 7.04 19.54
N ALA A 204 0.40 8.07 20.05
CA ALA A 204 -0.24 9.29 20.54
C ALA A 204 -0.98 10.03 19.42
N ALA A 205 -0.37 10.14 18.22
CA ALA A 205 -1.03 10.72 17.05
C ALA A 205 -2.28 9.92 16.64
N PHE A 206 -2.21 8.58 16.60
CA PHE A 206 -3.39 7.74 16.32
C PHE A 206 -4.53 8.00 17.31
N LYS A 207 -4.22 8.09 18.61
CA LYS A 207 -5.21 8.39 19.65
C LYS A 207 -5.78 9.80 19.52
N GLN A 208 -4.95 10.78 19.21
CA GLN A 208 -5.36 12.17 19.06
C GLN A 208 -6.40 12.37 17.96
N VAL A 209 -6.27 11.66 16.84
CA VAL A 209 -7.21 11.75 15.71
C VAL A 209 -8.31 10.68 15.77
N ASP A 210 -8.35 9.87 16.83
CA ASP A 210 -9.27 8.74 17.01
C ASP A 210 -9.25 7.75 15.80
N TYR A 211 -8.07 7.41 15.31
CA TYR A 211 -7.92 6.52 14.16
C TYR A 211 -8.55 5.15 14.43
N LYS A 212 -9.46 4.72 13.56
CA LYS A 212 -10.19 3.45 13.65
C LYS A 212 -9.93 2.52 12.47
N GLY A 213 -9.03 2.91 11.57
CA GLY A 213 -8.66 2.11 10.42
C GLY A 213 -7.78 0.91 10.78
N TRP A 214 -7.42 0.17 9.76
CA TRP A 214 -6.47 -0.93 9.90
C TRP A 214 -5.03 -0.42 9.93
N ALA A 215 -4.21 -1.05 10.76
CA ALA A 215 -2.76 -0.92 10.74
C ALA A 215 -2.16 -2.32 10.59
N THR A 216 -1.37 -2.52 9.57
CA THR A 216 -0.77 -3.82 9.21
C THR A 216 0.74 -3.76 9.33
N VAL A 217 1.32 -4.71 10.01
CA VAL A 217 2.79 -4.85 10.04
C VAL A 217 3.27 -5.36 8.67
N GLU A 218 4.25 -4.66 8.06
CA GLU A 218 4.84 -5.04 6.78
C GLU A 218 6.33 -5.37 6.93
N LEU A 219 6.67 -6.65 6.79
CA LEU A 219 7.99 -7.20 7.11
C LEU A 219 8.55 -8.11 6.00
N TYR A 220 8.53 -7.63 4.75
CA TYR A 220 9.02 -8.39 3.60
C TYR A 220 10.45 -8.96 3.75
N PRO A 221 11.41 -8.37 4.52
CA PRO A 221 12.73 -8.96 4.66
C PRO A 221 12.76 -10.24 5.51
N TYR A 222 11.66 -10.55 6.22
CA TYR A 222 11.59 -11.66 7.18
C TYR A 222 10.81 -12.87 6.63
N GLU A 223 10.79 -13.08 5.32
CA GLU A 223 10.04 -14.15 4.66
C GLU A 223 10.30 -15.52 5.28
N THR A 224 11.56 -15.87 5.56
CA THR A 224 11.96 -17.16 6.16
C THR A 224 11.67 -17.31 7.64
N THR A 225 11.42 -16.20 8.34
CA THR A 225 11.13 -16.13 9.79
C THR A 225 9.86 -15.32 10.05
N ALA A 226 8.90 -15.35 9.12
CA ALA A 226 7.73 -14.49 9.14
C ALA A 226 6.89 -14.64 10.42
N ARG A 227 6.78 -15.86 10.95
CA ARG A 227 6.02 -16.11 12.18
C ARG A 227 6.68 -15.46 13.39
N GLU A 228 7.97 -15.71 13.57
CA GLU A 228 8.75 -15.16 14.68
C GLU A 228 8.76 -13.62 14.62
N ALA A 229 8.91 -13.06 13.41
CA ALA A 229 8.88 -11.62 13.20
C ALA A 229 7.50 -11.03 13.53
N ALA A 230 6.41 -11.70 13.14
CA ALA A 230 5.06 -11.27 13.47
C ALA A 230 4.77 -11.33 14.98
N ASP A 231 5.19 -12.41 15.65
CA ASP A 231 5.01 -12.58 17.09
C ASP A 231 5.78 -11.50 17.87
N GLU A 232 7.02 -11.17 17.44
CA GLU A 232 7.82 -10.10 18.05
C GLU A 232 7.22 -8.72 17.83
N ALA A 233 6.82 -8.41 16.60
CA ALA A 233 6.17 -7.15 16.25
C ALA A 233 4.90 -6.95 17.09
N PHE A 234 4.06 -7.97 17.19
CA PHE A 234 2.84 -7.93 17.97
C PHE A 234 3.13 -7.68 19.46
N ALA A 235 4.06 -8.42 20.05
CA ALA A 235 4.46 -8.27 21.45
C ALA A 235 5.01 -6.87 21.76
N PHE A 236 5.72 -6.26 20.80
CA PHE A 236 6.20 -4.89 20.95
C PHE A 236 5.06 -3.87 20.86
N LEU A 237 4.22 -3.95 19.84
CA LEU A 237 3.16 -2.98 19.56
C LEU A 237 2.04 -3.02 20.60
N GLN A 238 1.77 -4.18 21.23
CA GLN A 238 0.78 -4.30 22.32
C GLN A 238 0.99 -3.30 23.46
N ARG A 239 2.21 -2.79 23.66
CA ARG A 239 2.52 -1.83 24.74
C ARG A 239 1.86 -0.47 24.53
N TYR A 240 1.41 -0.18 23.32
CA TYR A 240 0.86 1.11 22.91
C TYR A 240 -0.66 1.05 22.64
N MET A 241 -1.22 -0.17 22.45
CA MET A 241 -2.66 -0.43 22.24
C MET A 241 -3.46 -0.40 23.55
#